data_b34455bbf1da699e510a16c5259fca68
#
_entry.id   b34455bbf1da699e510a16c5259fca68
#
_cell.length_a   1.000
_cell.length_b   1.000
_cell.length_c   1.000
_cell.angle_alpha   90.00
_cell.angle_beta   90.00
_cell.angle_gamma   90.00
#
_symmetry.space_group_name_H-M   'P 1'
#
loop_
_entity.id
_entity.type
_entity.pdbx_description
1 polymer ?
#
loop_
_entity_poly.entity_id
_entity_poly.type
_entity_poly.pdbx_seq_one_letter_code
_entity_poly.pdbx_strand_id
1 'polypeptide(L)'
;MVAPAASHSKSAPGPAPQPEAADLLVWYDRHRRVLPWRALPGVAPDPYRVWLSEIMLQQTTVTAVKPYFAKFLERFPDIGALAAAPEEAVMSAWAGLGYYSRARNLHACAKAVVAAGGFPDTVDGLRKLPGIGAYTAGAIAAIAFDRPAAAVDGNVERVVSRLFAVEEPLPGARPALRKLAETLVPQERPGDFAQAVMDLGATLCTPKRPACALCPWMLPCRSRREGTQDTFPRKLKREAGALRRGAAFVVQRAGDGAVLLRTRPATGLLGAMAEPPTSEWRPDYEPTQALLDAPLDARWKRLPGIVRHVFTHFPLELTVFMARVGAETMAPEGMRFTLPAAMGDEPLPGAMKKVLAHALEQKLAVPAPPAPPPEPDLATPPPPEPPTRRAPLPKVLSRRPSSAAPLRKK
;
A
#
# COMPACT_ATOMS: atom_id res chain seq x y z
N MET A 1 -2.80 6.17 74.33
CA MET A 1 -2.95 7.27 73.37
C MET A 1 -2.45 6.72 72.05
N VAL A 2 -3.38 6.45 71.10
CA VAL A 2 -3.09 5.95 69.78
C VAL A 2 -3.10 7.14 68.84
N ALA A 3 -1.99 7.39 68.12
CA ALA A 3 -1.86 8.46 67.17
C ALA A 3 -2.76 8.19 65.93
N PRO A 4 -3.44 9.21 65.37
CA PRO A 4 -4.25 9.03 64.16
C PRO A 4 -3.37 8.83 62.92
N ALA A 5 -3.70 7.85 62.08
CA ALA A 5 -3.07 7.58 60.80
C ALA A 5 -3.28 8.77 59.83
N ALA A 6 -2.18 9.26 59.26
CA ALA A 6 -2.20 10.30 58.25
C ALA A 6 -2.88 9.79 56.97
N SER A 7 -4.03 10.36 56.62
CA SER A 7 -4.71 10.14 55.35
C SER A 7 -3.91 10.78 54.23
N HIS A 8 -3.25 9.98 53.40
CA HIS A 8 -2.67 10.45 52.14
C HIS A 8 -3.82 10.77 51.15
N SER A 9 -4.14 12.05 51.02
CA SER A 9 -5.03 12.51 49.97
C SER A 9 -4.31 12.29 48.61
N LYS A 10 -4.79 11.35 47.81
CA LYS A 10 -4.39 11.25 46.41
C LYS A 10 -4.88 12.51 45.71
N SER A 11 -3.96 13.46 45.45
CA SER A 11 -4.24 14.60 44.57
C SER A 11 -4.83 14.10 43.26
N ALA A 12 -5.92 14.70 42.79
CA ALA A 12 -6.54 14.41 41.52
C ALA A 12 -5.47 14.55 40.42
N PRO A 13 -5.41 13.63 39.43
CA PRO A 13 -4.47 13.77 38.35
C PRO A 13 -4.71 15.09 37.62
N GLY A 14 -3.64 15.87 37.45
CA GLY A 14 -3.67 17.12 36.69
C GLY A 14 -4.20 16.93 35.28
N PRO A 15 -4.58 18.02 34.58
CA PRO A 15 -5.07 17.92 33.20
C PRO A 15 -4.05 17.17 32.34
N ALA A 16 -4.58 16.29 31.47
CA ALA A 16 -3.72 15.50 30.58
C ALA A 16 -2.90 16.43 29.67
N PRO A 17 -1.60 16.15 29.48
CA PRO A 17 -0.78 16.96 28.58
C PRO A 17 -1.39 17.00 27.17
N GLN A 18 -1.29 18.16 26.52
CA GLN A 18 -1.75 18.36 25.16
C GLN A 18 -0.62 17.97 24.18
N PRO A 19 -0.95 17.50 22.96
CA PRO A 19 0.04 17.23 21.96
C PRO A 19 0.60 18.54 21.38
N GLU A 20 1.89 18.76 21.54
CA GLU A 20 2.56 19.93 21.01
C GLU A 20 3.24 19.62 19.67
N ALA A 21 3.07 20.53 18.69
CA ALA A 21 3.72 20.38 17.38
C ALA A 21 5.25 20.42 17.50
N ALA A 22 5.76 21.21 18.46
CA ALA A 22 7.19 21.34 18.74
C ALA A 22 7.87 20.00 19.08
N ASP A 23 7.21 19.16 19.90
CA ASP A 23 7.75 17.84 20.28
C ASP A 23 7.92 16.94 19.04
N LEU A 24 6.94 16.98 18.13
CA LEU A 24 7.00 16.21 16.89
C LEU A 24 8.08 16.75 15.95
N LEU A 25 8.23 18.06 15.82
CA LEU A 25 9.24 18.68 14.98
C LEU A 25 10.66 18.39 15.48
N VAL A 26 10.91 18.44 16.80
CA VAL A 26 12.19 18.03 17.40
C VAL A 26 12.53 16.58 17.08
N TRP A 27 11.54 15.68 17.14
CA TRP A 27 11.71 14.30 16.73
C TRP A 27 12.00 14.19 15.22
N TYR A 28 11.26 14.92 14.40
CA TYR A 28 11.39 14.91 12.94
C TYR A 28 12.78 15.36 12.48
N ASP A 29 13.34 16.41 13.08
CA ASP A 29 14.68 16.91 12.75
C ASP A 29 15.77 15.83 12.89
N ARG A 30 15.58 14.89 13.82
CA ARG A 30 16.51 13.78 14.07
C ARG A 30 16.24 12.51 13.28
N HIS A 31 14.96 12.28 12.91
CA HIS A 31 14.50 10.97 12.39
C HIS A 31 13.82 11.04 11.03
N ARG A 32 13.81 12.21 10.38
CA ARG A 32 13.19 12.40 9.07
C ARG A 32 13.68 11.37 8.05
N ARG A 33 12.75 10.80 7.27
CA ARG A 33 13.13 9.90 6.20
C ARG A 33 13.77 10.66 5.04
N VAL A 34 14.88 10.15 4.52
CA VAL A 34 15.51 10.66 3.29
C VAL A 34 14.79 10.03 2.09
N LEU A 35 14.07 10.87 1.35
CA LEU A 35 13.29 10.44 0.18
C LEU A 35 13.62 11.34 -1.02
N PRO A 36 13.65 10.80 -2.27
CA PRO A 36 14.11 11.55 -3.45
C PRO A 36 13.30 12.82 -3.77
N TRP A 37 12.07 12.89 -3.29
CA TRP A 37 11.15 14.02 -3.50
C TRP A 37 11.14 15.03 -2.36
N ARG A 38 11.90 14.80 -1.30
CA ARG A 38 11.98 15.71 -0.16
C ARG A 38 13.17 16.66 -0.30
N ALA A 39 12.92 17.92 -0.05
CA ALA A 39 13.97 18.92 0.03
C ALA A 39 14.91 18.64 1.23
N LEU A 40 16.16 19.00 1.11
CA LEU A 40 17.11 18.98 2.23
C LEU A 40 16.74 20.07 3.25
N PRO A 41 17.17 19.95 4.52
CA PRO A 41 16.96 21.00 5.51
C PRO A 41 17.44 22.36 5.01
N GLY A 42 16.61 23.39 5.16
CA GLY A 42 16.93 24.75 4.73
C GLY A 42 16.80 25.02 3.23
N VAL A 43 16.43 24.02 2.43
CA VAL A 43 16.17 24.18 0.99
C VAL A 43 14.67 24.26 0.76
N ALA A 44 14.23 25.26 -0.01
CA ALA A 44 12.81 25.38 -0.40
C ALA A 44 12.38 24.17 -1.24
N PRO A 45 11.27 23.52 -0.92
CA PRO A 45 10.76 22.40 -1.70
C PRO A 45 10.29 22.85 -3.07
N ASP A 46 10.58 22.07 -4.10
CA ASP A 46 10.07 22.26 -5.45
C ASP A 46 8.61 21.79 -5.55
N PRO A 47 7.64 22.66 -5.85
CA PRO A 47 6.22 22.29 -5.95
C PRO A 47 5.93 21.19 -6.96
N TYR A 48 6.66 21.15 -8.08
CA TYR A 48 6.52 20.08 -9.07
C TYR A 48 6.90 18.73 -8.50
N ARG A 49 8.04 18.64 -7.81
CA ARG A 49 8.53 17.39 -7.19
C ARG A 49 7.61 16.92 -6.06
N VAL A 50 7.13 17.84 -5.24
CA VAL A 50 6.17 17.55 -4.16
C VAL A 50 4.88 16.99 -4.75
N TRP A 51 4.25 17.71 -5.68
CA TRP A 51 3.03 17.28 -6.33
C TRP A 51 3.16 15.93 -7.05
N LEU A 52 4.21 15.75 -7.84
CA LEU A 52 4.46 14.51 -8.56
C LEU A 52 4.54 13.31 -7.61
N SER A 53 5.29 13.46 -6.50
CA SER A 53 5.44 12.40 -5.51
C SER A 53 4.11 12.08 -4.82
N GLU A 54 3.32 13.08 -4.46
CA GLU A 54 2.03 12.89 -3.81
C GLU A 54 1.04 12.13 -4.72
N ILE A 55 1.05 12.40 -6.02
CA ILE A 55 0.22 11.64 -6.97
C ILE A 55 0.75 10.21 -7.15
N MET A 56 2.07 10.02 -7.26
CA MET A 56 2.67 8.68 -7.42
C MET A 56 2.45 7.80 -6.19
N LEU A 57 2.46 8.38 -4.99
CA LEU A 57 2.28 7.66 -3.72
C LEU A 57 0.82 7.26 -3.43
N GLN A 58 -0.16 7.80 -4.17
CA GLN A 58 -1.55 7.37 -4.01
C GLN A 58 -1.67 5.85 -4.26
N GLN A 59 -2.00 5.08 -3.21
CA GLN A 59 -2.17 3.63 -3.26
C GLN A 59 -0.94 2.85 -3.77
N THR A 60 0.26 3.45 -3.66
CA THR A 60 1.52 2.85 -4.10
C THR A 60 2.58 2.99 -2.99
N THR A 61 3.43 1.99 -2.82
CA THR A 61 4.45 2.02 -1.76
C THR A 61 5.63 2.91 -2.13
N VAL A 62 6.29 3.47 -1.12
CA VAL A 62 7.53 4.27 -1.28
C VAL A 62 8.59 3.51 -2.08
N THR A 63 8.80 2.23 -1.79
CA THR A 63 9.78 1.40 -2.48
C THR A 63 9.49 1.28 -3.98
N ALA A 64 8.21 1.11 -4.34
CA ALA A 64 7.82 1.04 -5.75
C ALA A 64 7.94 2.40 -6.45
N VAL A 65 7.63 3.51 -5.77
CA VAL A 65 7.64 4.85 -6.38
C VAL A 65 9.07 5.37 -6.63
N LYS A 66 10.03 5.07 -5.76
CA LYS A 66 11.42 5.61 -5.90
C LYS A 66 12.02 5.49 -7.31
N PRO A 67 12.09 4.33 -7.93
CA PRO A 67 12.66 4.20 -9.28
C PRO A 67 11.83 4.90 -10.36
N TYR A 68 10.50 4.92 -10.21
CA TYR A 68 9.63 5.61 -11.17
C TYR A 68 9.77 7.13 -11.08
N PHE A 69 9.88 7.67 -9.88
CA PHE A 69 10.08 9.10 -9.66
C PHE A 69 11.36 9.60 -10.32
N ALA A 70 12.47 8.88 -10.17
CA ALA A 70 13.74 9.22 -10.81
C ALA A 70 13.62 9.22 -12.35
N LYS A 71 13.14 8.11 -12.94
CA LYS A 71 12.94 7.98 -14.39
C LYS A 71 11.96 9.01 -14.95
N PHE A 72 10.95 9.37 -14.18
CA PHE A 72 9.95 10.34 -14.61
C PHE A 72 10.54 11.76 -14.66
N LEU A 73 11.38 12.13 -13.69
CA LEU A 73 12.11 13.40 -13.68
C LEU A 73 13.19 13.49 -14.78
N GLU A 74 13.84 12.38 -15.12
CA GLU A 74 14.77 12.32 -16.26
C GLU A 74 14.06 12.65 -17.58
N ARG A 75 12.83 12.14 -17.74
CA ARG A 75 12.05 12.34 -18.97
C ARG A 75 11.27 13.65 -18.98
N PHE A 76 10.79 14.09 -17.82
CA PHE A 76 9.98 15.30 -17.63
C PHE A 76 10.57 16.09 -16.44
N PRO A 77 11.64 16.86 -16.66
CA PRO A 77 12.39 17.51 -15.57
C PRO A 77 11.60 18.61 -14.85
N ASP A 78 10.60 19.17 -15.50
CA ASP A 78 9.72 20.21 -14.98
C ASP A 78 8.28 20.04 -15.47
N ILE A 79 7.37 20.86 -14.93
CA ILE A 79 5.96 20.80 -15.26
C ILE A 79 5.66 21.21 -16.71
N GLY A 80 6.46 22.08 -17.31
CA GLY A 80 6.34 22.51 -18.70
C GLY A 80 6.63 21.35 -19.65
N ALA A 81 7.74 20.64 -19.43
CA ALA A 81 8.10 19.44 -20.18
C ALA A 81 7.01 18.36 -20.08
N LEU A 82 6.44 18.16 -18.88
CA LEU A 82 5.35 17.21 -18.68
C LEU A 82 4.07 17.64 -19.41
N ALA A 83 3.71 18.93 -19.35
CA ALA A 83 2.49 19.44 -19.98
C ALA A 83 2.57 19.38 -21.52
N ALA A 84 3.76 19.61 -22.09
CA ALA A 84 4.00 19.59 -23.54
C ALA A 84 4.12 18.17 -24.11
N ALA A 85 4.34 17.15 -23.26
CA ALA A 85 4.52 15.78 -23.71
C ALA A 85 3.25 15.21 -24.35
N PRO A 86 3.36 14.29 -25.35
CA PRO A 86 2.23 13.49 -25.80
C PRO A 86 1.69 12.61 -24.65
N GLU A 87 0.36 12.39 -24.62
CA GLU A 87 -0.27 11.58 -23.57
C GLU A 87 0.30 10.17 -23.53
N GLU A 88 0.58 9.57 -24.67
CA GLU A 88 1.17 8.24 -24.80
C GLU A 88 2.53 8.16 -24.13
N ALA A 89 3.34 9.22 -24.21
CA ALA A 89 4.65 9.29 -23.58
C ALA A 89 4.54 9.30 -22.05
N VAL A 90 3.54 10.02 -21.51
CA VAL A 90 3.25 10.06 -20.07
C VAL A 90 2.73 8.72 -19.59
N MET A 91 1.81 8.10 -20.34
CA MET A 91 1.25 6.80 -20.01
C MET A 91 2.31 5.69 -20.04
N SER A 92 3.22 5.72 -21.02
CA SER A 92 4.35 4.81 -21.10
C SER A 92 5.31 4.95 -19.92
N ALA A 93 5.65 6.19 -19.51
CA ALA A 93 6.49 6.44 -18.34
C ALA A 93 5.82 5.99 -17.02
N TRP A 94 4.49 5.95 -16.97
CA TRP A 94 3.70 5.51 -15.82
C TRP A 94 3.49 3.99 -15.79
N ALA A 95 3.80 3.28 -16.88
CA ALA A 95 3.50 1.85 -17.01
C ALA A 95 4.09 1.02 -15.87
N GLY A 96 3.24 0.25 -15.19
CA GLY A 96 3.63 -0.56 -14.03
C GLY A 96 3.25 0.03 -12.65
N LEU A 97 3.02 1.35 -12.52
CA LEU A 97 2.52 1.95 -11.26
C LEU A 97 1.04 1.65 -11.00
N GLY A 98 0.29 1.25 -12.03
CA GLY A 98 -1.15 0.99 -11.92
C GLY A 98 -1.99 2.26 -11.76
N TYR A 99 -3.33 2.08 -11.71
CA TYR A 99 -4.28 3.19 -11.57
C TYR A 99 -4.05 4.31 -12.60
N TYR A 100 -4.08 3.99 -13.87
CA TYR A 100 -3.72 4.85 -15.00
C TYR A 100 -4.54 6.15 -15.09
N SER A 101 -5.73 6.21 -14.46
CA SER A 101 -6.47 7.45 -14.30
C SER A 101 -5.66 8.53 -13.57
N ARG A 102 -4.73 8.14 -12.69
CA ARG A 102 -3.81 9.09 -12.05
C ARG A 102 -2.86 9.73 -13.06
N ALA A 103 -2.31 8.95 -13.99
CA ALA A 103 -1.42 9.46 -15.02
C ALA A 103 -2.15 10.45 -15.96
N ARG A 104 -3.38 10.13 -16.37
CA ARG A 104 -4.20 11.07 -17.17
C ARG A 104 -4.49 12.36 -16.42
N ASN A 105 -4.93 12.24 -15.16
CA ASN A 105 -5.18 13.40 -14.31
C ASN A 105 -3.91 14.20 -14.03
N LEU A 106 -2.76 13.52 -13.84
CA LEU A 106 -1.45 14.15 -13.70
C LEU A 106 -1.12 15.01 -14.93
N HIS A 107 -1.28 14.45 -16.13
CA HIS A 107 -1.03 15.17 -17.39
C HIS A 107 -2.00 16.35 -17.59
N ALA A 108 -3.30 16.13 -17.34
CA ALA A 108 -4.29 17.21 -17.39
C ALA A 108 -4.01 18.31 -16.36
N CYS A 109 -3.56 17.94 -15.15
CA CYS A 109 -3.15 18.87 -14.11
C CYS A 109 -1.92 19.68 -14.52
N ALA A 110 -0.90 19.05 -15.12
CA ALA A 110 0.28 19.75 -15.61
C ALA A 110 -0.09 20.84 -16.64
N LYS A 111 -0.96 20.51 -17.60
CA LYS A 111 -1.48 21.49 -18.59
C LYS A 111 -2.23 22.65 -17.92
N ALA A 112 -3.07 22.34 -16.93
CA ALA A 112 -3.82 23.36 -16.20
C ALA A 112 -2.90 24.30 -15.39
N VAL A 113 -1.86 23.75 -14.75
CA VAL A 113 -0.87 24.55 -13.99
C VAL A 113 -0.07 25.46 -14.92
N VAL A 114 0.40 24.94 -16.06
CA VAL A 114 1.11 25.76 -17.05
C VAL A 114 0.22 26.87 -17.60
N ALA A 115 -1.04 26.58 -17.94
CA ALA A 115 -2.01 27.56 -18.41
C ALA A 115 -2.33 28.63 -17.35
N ALA A 116 -2.26 28.30 -16.06
CA ALA A 116 -2.45 29.23 -14.95
C ALA A 116 -1.18 30.02 -14.58
N GLY A 117 -0.04 29.75 -15.21
CA GLY A 117 1.24 30.40 -14.91
C GLY A 117 1.96 29.83 -13.67
N GLY A 118 1.50 28.72 -13.08
CA GLY A 118 2.11 28.07 -11.94
C GLY A 118 1.10 27.38 -11.01
N PHE A 119 1.62 26.70 -9.99
CA PHE A 119 0.77 26.12 -8.96
C PHE A 119 0.14 27.19 -8.07
N PRO A 120 -1.17 27.14 -7.79
CA PRO A 120 -1.74 27.95 -6.71
C PRO A 120 -1.19 27.47 -5.36
N ASP A 121 -0.99 28.39 -4.43
CA ASP A 121 -0.41 28.15 -3.11
C ASP A 121 -1.45 27.90 -2.01
N THR A 122 -2.75 27.98 -2.33
CA THR A 122 -3.85 27.76 -1.39
C THR A 122 -4.51 26.40 -1.60
N VAL A 123 -5.04 25.81 -0.53
CA VAL A 123 -5.80 24.55 -0.57
C VAL A 123 -6.96 24.64 -1.58
N ASP A 124 -7.71 25.74 -1.57
CA ASP A 124 -8.86 25.90 -2.45
C ASP A 124 -8.46 26.06 -3.93
N GLY A 125 -7.36 26.75 -4.18
CA GLY A 125 -6.80 26.87 -5.54
C GLY A 125 -6.33 25.51 -6.06
N LEU A 126 -5.56 24.77 -5.24
CA LEU A 126 -5.07 23.44 -5.58
C LEU A 126 -6.19 22.44 -5.84
N ARG A 127 -7.29 22.49 -5.07
CA ARG A 127 -8.44 21.58 -5.25
C ARG A 127 -9.19 21.76 -6.57
N LYS A 128 -9.00 22.88 -7.26
CA LYS A 128 -9.59 23.12 -8.60
C LYS A 128 -8.82 22.39 -9.71
N LEU A 129 -7.61 21.92 -9.43
CA LEU A 129 -6.78 21.22 -10.41
C LEU A 129 -7.20 19.76 -10.60
N PRO A 130 -7.12 19.22 -11.83
CA PRO A 130 -7.46 17.82 -12.11
C PRO A 130 -6.72 16.83 -11.21
N GLY A 131 -7.46 15.89 -10.60
CA GLY A 131 -6.89 14.82 -9.79
C GLY A 131 -6.38 15.23 -8.40
N ILE A 132 -6.52 16.49 -7.99
CA ILE A 132 -6.12 16.98 -6.67
C ILE A 132 -7.33 16.96 -5.71
N GLY A 133 -7.29 15.99 -4.80
CA GLY A 133 -8.27 15.88 -3.69
C GLY A 133 -7.85 16.69 -2.47
N ALA A 134 -8.71 16.69 -1.44
CA ALA A 134 -8.48 17.44 -0.21
C ALA A 134 -7.14 17.11 0.48
N TYR A 135 -6.75 15.82 0.53
CA TYR A 135 -5.47 15.39 1.07
C TYR A 135 -4.30 15.98 0.27
N THR A 136 -4.28 15.76 -1.06
CA THR A 136 -3.19 16.19 -1.93
C THR A 136 -3.05 17.72 -1.92
N ALA A 137 -4.16 18.45 -1.91
CA ALA A 137 -4.15 19.91 -1.80
C ALA A 137 -3.53 20.36 -0.46
N GLY A 138 -3.92 19.75 0.66
CA GLY A 138 -3.33 20.04 1.96
C GLY A 138 -1.83 19.74 2.02
N ALA A 139 -1.41 18.59 1.46
CA ALA A 139 0.00 18.19 1.41
C ALA A 139 0.85 19.16 0.58
N ILE A 140 0.38 19.54 -0.62
CA ILE A 140 1.10 20.48 -1.48
C ILE A 140 1.14 21.87 -0.82
N ALA A 141 0.01 22.39 -0.32
CA ALA A 141 -0.03 23.69 0.35
C ALA A 141 0.93 23.76 1.54
N ALA A 142 0.97 22.73 2.38
CA ALA A 142 1.87 22.69 3.52
C ALA A 142 3.33 22.49 3.08
N ILE A 143 3.64 21.46 2.28
CA ILE A 143 5.01 21.04 2.00
C ILE A 143 5.70 21.97 1.00
N ALA A 144 5.00 22.37 -0.08
CA ALA A 144 5.62 23.17 -1.14
C ALA A 144 5.53 24.68 -0.91
N PHE A 145 4.52 25.14 -0.15
CA PHE A 145 4.25 26.57 0.01
C PHE A 145 4.23 27.03 1.47
N ASP A 146 4.55 26.14 2.40
CA ASP A 146 4.61 26.40 3.84
C ASP A 146 3.32 27.07 4.37
N ARG A 147 2.15 26.69 3.82
CA ARG A 147 0.85 27.15 4.27
C ARG A 147 0.31 26.25 5.38
N PRO A 148 -0.24 26.82 6.46
CA PRO A 148 -0.85 26.02 7.52
C PRO A 148 -2.05 25.22 6.98
N ALA A 149 -1.82 23.96 6.63
CA ALA A 149 -2.82 23.05 6.08
C ALA A 149 -2.63 21.63 6.60
N ALA A 150 -3.73 20.96 6.93
CA ALA A 150 -3.70 19.56 7.35
C ALA A 150 -3.69 18.62 6.14
N ALA A 151 -2.68 17.76 6.07
CA ALA A 151 -2.57 16.69 5.10
C ALA A 151 -2.95 15.35 5.74
N VAL A 152 -4.22 14.93 5.61
CA VAL A 152 -4.76 13.76 6.33
C VAL A 152 -4.86 12.56 5.39
N ASP A 153 -3.83 11.72 5.39
CA ASP A 153 -3.81 10.39 4.75
C ASP A 153 -4.20 9.29 5.74
N GLY A 154 -4.18 8.03 5.30
CA GLY A 154 -4.48 6.90 6.18
C GLY A 154 -3.50 6.71 7.35
N ASN A 155 -2.27 7.21 7.27
CA ASN A 155 -1.33 7.23 8.39
C ASN A 155 -1.71 8.30 9.40
N VAL A 156 -2.03 9.50 8.92
CA VAL A 156 -2.47 10.63 9.75
C VAL A 156 -3.83 10.32 10.39
N GLU A 157 -4.80 9.73 9.64
CA GLU A 157 -6.07 9.22 10.20
C GLU A 157 -5.80 8.31 11.42
N ARG A 158 -4.83 7.40 11.31
CA ARG A 158 -4.46 6.48 12.40
C ARG A 158 -3.81 7.19 13.57
N VAL A 159 -2.83 8.06 13.31
CA VAL A 159 -2.15 8.84 14.37
C VAL A 159 -3.15 9.67 15.14
N VAL A 160 -3.97 10.46 14.46
CA VAL A 160 -4.96 11.36 15.07
C VAL A 160 -6.05 10.57 15.82
N SER A 161 -6.55 9.47 15.23
CA SER A 161 -7.55 8.63 15.89
C SER A 161 -7.04 8.04 17.21
N ARG A 162 -5.76 7.64 17.27
CA ARG A 162 -5.11 7.14 18.48
C ARG A 162 -4.83 8.23 19.50
N LEU A 163 -4.33 9.37 19.01
CA LEU A 163 -3.97 10.51 19.86
C LEU A 163 -5.17 10.99 20.69
N PHE A 164 -6.33 11.08 20.05
CA PHE A 164 -7.58 11.57 20.66
C PHE A 164 -8.56 10.45 21.05
N ALA A 165 -8.25 9.19 20.79
CA ALA A 165 -9.12 8.02 21.00
C ALA A 165 -10.51 8.22 20.38
N VAL A 166 -10.55 8.49 19.04
CA VAL A 166 -11.79 8.74 18.31
C VAL A 166 -12.56 7.45 18.11
N GLU A 167 -13.67 7.28 18.80
CA GLU A 167 -14.47 6.05 18.83
C GLU A 167 -15.32 5.85 17.57
N GLU A 168 -15.70 6.92 16.89
CA GLU A 168 -16.48 6.81 15.65
C GLU A 168 -15.70 6.03 14.60
N PRO A 169 -16.33 5.01 13.94
CA PRO A 169 -15.63 4.21 12.93
C PRO A 169 -15.42 4.96 11.62
N LEU A 170 -14.31 4.58 10.91
CA LEU A 170 -14.12 4.97 9.53
C LEU A 170 -15.17 4.28 8.62
N PRO A 171 -15.67 4.98 7.59
CA PRO A 171 -15.27 6.30 7.09
C PRO A 171 -15.95 7.49 7.76
N GLY A 172 -16.95 7.30 8.63
CA GLY A 172 -17.73 8.36 9.27
C GLY A 172 -16.86 9.35 10.06
N ALA A 173 -15.85 8.85 10.76
CA ALA A 173 -14.94 9.67 11.57
C ALA A 173 -14.06 10.67 10.76
N ARG A 174 -13.95 10.55 9.44
CA ARG A 174 -13.02 11.37 8.63
C ARG A 174 -13.17 12.88 8.82
N PRO A 175 -14.38 13.46 8.85
CA PRO A 175 -14.54 14.90 9.09
C PRO A 175 -14.02 15.33 10.47
N ALA A 176 -14.29 14.55 11.50
CA ALA A 176 -13.81 14.81 12.85
C ALA A 176 -12.28 14.68 12.95
N LEU A 177 -11.70 13.63 12.35
CA LEU A 177 -10.25 13.43 12.32
C LEU A 177 -9.55 14.57 11.60
N ARG A 178 -10.13 15.11 10.52
CA ARG A 178 -9.58 16.27 9.81
C ARG A 178 -9.58 17.51 10.71
N LYS A 179 -10.70 17.83 11.36
CA LYS A 179 -10.76 18.95 12.30
C LYS A 179 -9.73 18.83 13.41
N LEU A 180 -9.57 17.64 13.98
CA LEU A 180 -8.57 17.40 15.02
C LEU A 180 -7.13 17.55 14.46
N ALA A 181 -6.86 17.07 13.24
CA ALA A 181 -5.57 17.27 12.62
C ALA A 181 -5.27 18.76 12.36
N GLU A 182 -6.27 19.55 11.96
CA GLU A 182 -6.16 20.99 11.75
C GLU A 182 -5.74 21.72 13.03
N THR A 183 -6.25 21.30 14.21
CA THR A 183 -5.86 21.92 15.50
C THR A 183 -4.40 21.67 15.89
N LEU A 184 -3.74 20.70 15.27
CA LEU A 184 -2.35 20.35 15.54
C LEU A 184 -1.36 21.08 14.63
N VAL A 185 -1.83 21.66 13.50
CA VAL A 185 -0.96 22.29 12.52
C VAL A 185 -0.38 23.59 13.06
N PRO A 186 0.95 23.73 13.17
CA PRO A 186 1.57 24.96 13.63
C PRO A 186 1.58 26.01 12.52
N GLN A 187 1.76 27.28 12.90
CA GLN A 187 1.95 28.40 11.97
C GLN A 187 3.36 28.40 11.38
N GLU A 188 4.34 27.92 12.14
CA GLU A 188 5.73 27.80 11.70
C GLU A 188 6.03 26.38 11.28
N ARG A 189 6.72 26.20 10.15
CA ARG A 189 7.13 24.89 9.62
C ARG A 189 5.97 23.91 9.36
N PRO A 190 4.81 24.34 8.84
CA PRO A 190 3.67 23.44 8.60
C PRO A 190 4.01 22.33 7.57
N GLY A 191 4.92 22.59 6.64
CA GLY A 191 5.42 21.60 5.69
C GLY A 191 6.23 20.49 6.35
N ASP A 192 7.12 20.83 7.28
CA ASP A 192 7.85 19.85 8.08
C ASP A 192 6.91 19.07 9.00
N PHE A 193 5.93 19.76 9.60
CA PHE A 193 4.92 19.12 10.45
C PHE A 193 4.10 18.09 9.68
N ALA A 194 3.62 18.41 8.47
CA ALA A 194 2.87 17.48 7.63
C ALA A 194 3.70 16.21 7.34
N GLN A 195 4.96 16.39 6.95
CA GLN A 195 5.89 15.27 6.72
C GLN A 195 6.20 14.49 8.00
N ALA A 196 6.31 15.18 9.14
CA ALA A 196 6.60 14.57 10.44
C ALA A 196 5.47 13.63 10.90
N VAL A 197 4.19 14.05 10.77
CA VAL A 197 3.04 13.19 11.12
C VAL A 197 2.97 11.98 10.19
N MET A 198 3.23 12.15 8.89
CA MET A 198 3.32 11.03 7.94
C MET A 198 4.44 10.05 8.32
N ASP A 199 5.63 10.56 8.69
CA ASP A 199 6.76 9.74 9.12
C ASP A 199 6.46 9.02 10.44
N LEU A 200 5.89 9.71 11.42
CA LEU A 200 5.44 9.12 12.67
C LEU A 200 4.50 7.93 12.42
N GLY A 201 3.51 8.12 11.54
CA GLY A 201 2.58 7.06 11.15
C GLY A 201 3.25 5.91 10.41
N ALA A 202 4.24 6.19 9.58
CA ALA A 202 4.93 5.17 8.79
C ALA A 202 5.95 4.35 9.60
N THR A 203 6.55 4.91 10.65
CA THR A 203 7.70 4.32 11.36
C THR A 203 7.41 3.90 12.79
N LEU A 204 6.71 4.70 13.58
CA LEU A 204 6.45 4.44 15.00
C LEU A 204 4.98 4.07 15.28
N CYS A 205 4.04 4.90 14.83
CA CYS A 205 2.61 4.67 15.04
C CYS A 205 2.03 3.71 13.98
N THR A 206 2.65 2.55 13.81
CA THR A 206 2.33 1.54 12.80
C THR A 206 0.97 0.87 13.06
N PRO A 207 0.32 0.25 12.04
CA PRO A 207 -0.98 -0.42 12.20
C PRO A 207 -0.98 -1.51 13.27
N LYS A 208 0.11 -2.28 13.33
CA LYS A 208 0.30 -3.37 14.31
C LYS A 208 1.55 -3.08 15.15
N ARG A 209 1.47 -3.32 16.46
CA ARG A 209 2.59 -3.18 17.40
C ARG A 209 3.28 -1.80 17.30
N PRO A 210 2.56 -0.67 17.51
CA PRO A 210 3.17 0.64 17.47
C PRO A 210 4.25 0.79 18.54
N ALA A 211 5.36 1.45 18.19
CA ALA A 211 6.48 1.70 19.09
C ALA A 211 6.21 2.91 20.01
N CYS A 212 5.16 2.83 20.83
CA CYS A 212 4.67 3.94 21.66
C CYS A 212 5.71 4.51 22.62
N ALA A 213 6.64 3.68 23.10
CA ALA A 213 7.71 4.14 24.01
C ALA A 213 8.71 5.12 23.37
N LEU A 214 8.80 5.14 22.04
CA LEU A 214 9.68 6.03 21.27
C LEU A 214 8.92 7.22 20.65
N CYS A 215 7.60 7.29 20.87
CA CYS A 215 6.75 8.29 20.25
C CYS A 215 6.89 9.66 20.94
N PRO A 216 7.14 10.75 20.20
CA PRO A 216 7.22 12.10 20.79
C PRO A 216 5.90 12.52 21.47
N TRP A 217 4.78 12.00 21.00
CA TRP A 217 3.46 12.22 21.59
C TRP A 217 3.02 11.10 22.54
N MET A 218 3.98 10.41 23.15
CA MET A 218 3.69 9.29 24.05
C MET A 218 2.80 9.71 25.24
N LEU A 219 3.11 10.85 25.87
CA LEU A 219 2.41 11.32 27.07
C LEU A 219 0.99 11.83 26.77
N PRO A 220 0.76 12.70 25.76
CA PRO A 220 -0.58 13.18 25.44
C PRO A 220 -1.47 12.13 24.76
N CYS A 221 -0.94 11.03 24.25
CA CYS A 221 -1.71 10.04 23.48
C CYS A 221 -2.75 9.33 24.38
N ARG A 222 -4.04 9.63 24.15
CA ARG A 222 -5.15 9.12 24.95
C ARG A 222 -5.27 7.60 24.82
N SER A 223 -5.26 7.05 23.59
CA SER A 223 -5.38 5.59 23.40
C SER A 223 -4.23 4.80 24.02
N ARG A 224 -3.00 5.36 24.06
CA ARG A 224 -1.89 4.73 24.76
C ARG A 224 -2.10 4.70 26.27
N ARG A 225 -2.56 5.81 26.87
CA ARG A 225 -2.86 5.85 28.31
C ARG A 225 -3.95 4.87 28.72
N GLU A 226 -4.90 4.64 27.81
CA GLU A 226 -6.01 3.71 27.99
C GLU A 226 -5.63 2.25 27.58
N GLY A 227 -4.46 2.02 27.01
CA GLY A 227 -4.04 0.70 26.51
C GLY A 227 -4.80 0.22 25.27
N THR A 228 -5.48 1.13 24.57
CA THR A 228 -6.42 0.82 23.46
C THR A 228 -5.86 1.10 22.06
N GLN A 229 -4.60 1.51 21.94
CA GLN A 229 -3.99 1.99 20.68
C GLN A 229 -4.12 1.00 19.51
N ASP A 230 -4.11 -0.30 19.75
CA ASP A 230 -4.21 -1.30 18.69
C ASP A 230 -5.62 -1.42 18.09
N THR A 231 -6.60 -0.84 18.74
CA THR A 231 -8.00 -0.88 18.29
C THR A 231 -8.37 0.30 17.39
N PHE A 232 -7.52 1.32 17.26
CA PHE A 232 -7.73 2.52 16.45
C PHE A 232 -6.92 2.55 15.15
N PRO A 233 -7.46 3.15 14.07
CA PRO A 233 -8.82 3.71 13.96
C PRO A 233 -9.88 2.60 13.99
N ARG A 234 -11.02 2.88 14.59
CA ARG A 234 -12.19 2.01 14.51
C ARG A 234 -12.61 1.86 13.05
N LYS A 235 -13.02 0.68 12.66
CA LYS A 235 -13.48 0.40 11.29
C LYS A 235 -14.80 -0.35 11.35
N LEU A 236 -15.74 0.06 10.53
CA LEU A 236 -16.91 -0.76 10.29
C LEU A 236 -16.46 -2.11 9.72
N LYS A 237 -17.05 -3.20 10.23
CA LYS A 237 -16.83 -4.52 9.65
C LYS A 237 -17.39 -4.47 8.22
N ARG A 238 -16.50 -4.52 7.23
CA ARG A 238 -16.93 -4.59 5.84
C ARG A 238 -17.60 -5.93 5.61
N GLU A 239 -18.82 -5.91 5.14
CA GLU A 239 -19.39 -7.08 4.50
C GLU A 239 -18.64 -7.32 3.18
N ALA A 240 -18.15 -8.54 2.99
CA ALA A 240 -17.55 -8.91 1.73
C ALA A 240 -18.64 -8.78 0.64
N GLY A 241 -18.38 -8.00 -0.39
CA GLY A 241 -19.31 -7.94 -1.52
C GLY A 241 -19.53 -9.33 -2.10
N ALA A 242 -20.67 -9.53 -2.76
CA ALA A 242 -21.00 -10.81 -3.37
C ALA A 242 -19.89 -11.29 -4.31
N LEU A 243 -19.57 -12.58 -4.25
CA LEU A 243 -18.64 -13.20 -5.18
C LEU A 243 -19.16 -13.03 -6.61
N ARG A 244 -18.31 -12.48 -7.49
CA ARG A 244 -18.61 -12.41 -8.92
C ARG A 244 -17.87 -13.49 -9.67
N ARG A 245 -18.50 -14.00 -10.70
CA ARG A 245 -17.94 -15.01 -11.60
C ARG A 245 -17.95 -14.49 -13.03
N GLY A 246 -17.10 -15.07 -13.87
CA GLY A 246 -17.03 -14.76 -15.29
C GLY A 246 -16.10 -15.72 -16.01
N ALA A 247 -15.97 -15.52 -17.31
CA ALA A 247 -15.02 -16.20 -18.18
C ALA A 247 -13.96 -15.23 -18.67
N ALA A 248 -12.76 -15.75 -18.91
CA ALA A 248 -11.68 -15.04 -19.59
C ALA A 248 -11.21 -15.87 -20.78
N PHE A 249 -11.02 -15.22 -21.93
CA PHE A 249 -10.70 -15.85 -23.21
C PHE A 249 -9.28 -15.47 -23.64
N VAL A 250 -8.36 -16.43 -23.59
CA VAL A 250 -6.98 -16.24 -24.03
C VAL A 250 -6.83 -16.84 -25.42
N VAL A 251 -6.62 -15.97 -26.39
CA VAL A 251 -6.39 -16.38 -27.79
C VAL A 251 -4.92 -16.20 -28.11
N GLN A 252 -4.25 -17.25 -28.56
CA GLN A 252 -2.88 -17.20 -29.02
C GLN A 252 -2.80 -17.47 -30.51
N ARG A 253 -2.19 -16.52 -31.26
CA ARG A 253 -1.97 -16.66 -32.69
C ARG A 253 -0.78 -17.58 -32.95
N ALA A 254 -0.91 -18.45 -33.94
CA ALA A 254 0.16 -19.33 -34.40
C ALA A 254 1.23 -18.50 -35.13
N GLY A 255 2.46 -18.99 -35.10
CA GLY A 255 3.61 -18.36 -35.76
C GLY A 255 4.35 -17.39 -34.84
N ASP A 256 3.73 -16.33 -34.41
CA ASP A 256 4.35 -15.28 -33.59
C ASP A 256 4.01 -15.35 -32.08
N GLY A 257 3.05 -16.17 -31.68
CA GLY A 257 2.62 -16.33 -30.28
C GLY A 257 1.89 -15.13 -29.70
N ALA A 258 1.49 -14.15 -30.53
CA ALA A 258 0.78 -12.97 -30.11
C ALA A 258 -0.54 -13.32 -29.41
N VAL A 259 -0.89 -12.56 -28.38
CA VAL A 259 -2.10 -12.77 -27.58
C VAL A 259 -3.11 -11.67 -27.86
N LEU A 260 -4.37 -12.06 -28.01
CA LEU A 260 -5.47 -11.12 -28.23
C LEU A 260 -5.78 -10.37 -26.95
N LEU A 261 -5.74 -9.05 -27.03
CA LEU A 261 -6.11 -8.12 -25.96
C LEU A 261 -7.15 -7.14 -26.47
N ARG A 262 -7.97 -6.63 -25.52
CA ARG A 262 -8.80 -5.43 -25.72
C ARG A 262 -8.48 -4.38 -24.68
N THR A 263 -8.81 -3.13 -24.95
CA THR A 263 -8.75 -2.05 -23.98
C THR A 263 -10.14 -1.86 -23.37
N ARG A 264 -10.24 -1.88 -22.04
CA ARG A 264 -11.50 -1.63 -21.35
C ARG A 264 -11.98 -0.18 -21.56
N PRO A 265 -13.29 0.10 -21.44
CA PRO A 265 -13.79 1.47 -21.46
C PRO A 265 -13.01 2.38 -20.50
N ALA A 266 -12.88 3.65 -20.83
CA ALA A 266 -12.08 4.61 -20.04
C ALA A 266 -12.59 4.78 -18.60
N THR A 267 -13.88 4.54 -18.36
CA THR A 267 -14.54 4.66 -17.05
C THR A 267 -14.84 3.29 -16.45
N GLY A 268 -15.07 3.26 -15.13
CA GLY A 268 -15.42 2.03 -14.42
C GLY A 268 -14.22 1.25 -13.90
N LEU A 269 -14.47 0.03 -13.44
CA LEU A 269 -13.47 -0.86 -12.85
C LEU A 269 -12.40 -1.23 -13.89
N LEU A 270 -11.13 -1.01 -13.55
CA LEU A 270 -9.97 -1.24 -14.44
C LEU A 270 -10.04 -0.43 -15.75
N GLY A 271 -10.64 0.76 -15.71
CA GLY A 271 -10.85 1.60 -16.91
C GLY A 271 -9.56 1.88 -17.67
N ALA A 272 -9.64 1.82 -19.02
CA ALA A 272 -8.57 1.98 -19.99
C ALA A 272 -7.36 1.03 -19.81
N MET A 273 -7.50 -0.04 -19.03
CA MET A 273 -6.47 -1.09 -18.94
C MET A 273 -6.67 -2.16 -20.01
N ALA A 274 -5.57 -2.79 -20.39
CA ALA A 274 -5.61 -3.94 -21.30
C ALA A 274 -6.08 -5.20 -20.57
N GLU A 275 -6.84 -6.04 -21.27
CA GLU A 275 -7.22 -7.36 -20.76
C GLU A 275 -7.34 -8.38 -21.90
N PRO A 276 -7.11 -9.67 -21.66
CA PRO A 276 -7.71 -10.71 -22.49
C PRO A 276 -9.24 -10.52 -22.47
N PRO A 277 -9.96 -10.70 -23.56
CA PRO A 277 -11.42 -10.57 -23.55
C PRO A 277 -12.07 -11.36 -22.42
N THR A 278 -13.03 -10.77 -21.74
CA THR A 278 -13.78 -11.40 -20.64
C THR A 278 -15.28 -11.23 -20.84
N SER A 279 -16.05 -12.16 -20.28
CA SER A 279 -17.49 -11.98 -20.10
C SER A 279 -17.75 -10.84 -19.10
N GLU A 280 -19.02 -10.51 -18.91
CA GLU A 280 -19.47 -9.72 -17.78
C GLU A 280 -19.24 -10.48 -16.45
N TRP A 281 -18.91 -9.76 -15.37
CA TRP A 281 -18.63 -10.35 -14.05
C TRP A 281 -19.84 -10.19 -13.16
N ARG A 282 -20.62 -11.26 -12.99
CA ARG A 282 -21.88 -11.28 -12.25
C ARG A 282 -21.89 -12.35 -11.17
N PRO A 283 -22.66 -12.19 -10.09
CA PRO A 283 -22.82 -13.23 -9.07
C PRO A 283 -23.45 -14.51 -9.61
N ASP A 284 -24.39 -14.38 -10.54
CA ASP A 284 -25.18 -15.43 -11.18
C ASP A 284 -24.60 -15.92 -12.52
N TYR A 285 -23.32 -15.61 -12.82
CA TYR A 285 -22.71 -16.05 -14.08
C TYR A 285 -22.55 -17.57 -14.15
N GLU A 286 -23.08 -18.14 -15.24
CA GLU A 286 -23.02 -19.57 -15.50
C GLU A 286 -21.91 -19.93 -16.49
N PRO A 287 -20.83 -20.59 -16.04
CA PRO A 287 -19.68 -20.93 -16.90
C PRO A 287 -20.02 -21.88 -18.07
N THR A 288 -21.16 -22.58 -18.01
CA THR A 288 -21.63 -23.46 -19.07
C THR A 288 -22.02 -22.72 -20.35
N GLN A 289 -22.42 -21.46 -20.21
CA GLN A 289 -22.78 -20.58 -21.33
C GLN A 289 -21.62 -19.62 -21.74
N ALA A 290 -20.45 -19.79 -21.16
CA ALA A 290 -19.33 -18.87 -21.35
C ALA A 290 -18.94 -18.64 -22.83
N LEU A 291 -19.08 -19.66 -23.69
CA LEU A 291 -18.71 -19.52 -25.09
C LEU A 291 -19.60 -18.58 -25.91
N LEU A 292 -20.76 -18.18 -25.37
CA LEU A 292 -21.57 -17.11 -25.98
C LEU A 292 -20.88 -15.73 -25.88
N ASP A 293 -19.99 -15.55 -24.91
CA ASP A 293 -19.20 -14.34 -24.73
C ASP A 293 -17.82 -14.40 -25.42
N ALA A 294 -17.55 -15.48 -26.18
CA ALA A 294 -16.26 -15.68 -26.84
C ALA A 294 -16.02 -14.57 -27.89
N PRO A 295 -14.80 -13.99 -27.96
CA PRO A 295 -14.51 -12.84 -28.82
C PRO A 295 -14.47 -13.19 -30.32
N LEU A 296 -14.31 -14.46 -30.65
CA LEU A 296 -14.26 -14.95 -32.03
C LEU A 296 -14.61 -16.44 -32.09
N ASP A 297 -14.93 -16.92 -33.27
CA ASP A 297 -15.16 -18.36 -33.51
C ASP A 297 -13.82 -19.11 -33.56
N ALA A 298 -13.64 -20.02 -32.61
CA ALA A 298 -12.43 -20.84 -32.48
C ALA A 298 -12.69 -22.11 -31.68
N ARG A 299 -11.76 -23.05 -31.77
CA ARG A 299 -11.79 -24.26 -30.96
C ARG A 299 -11.32 -23.95 -29.52
N TRP A 300 -12.26 -23.64 -28.66
CA TRP A 300 -12.00 -23.30 -27.26
C TRP A 300 -11.76 -24.54 -26.40
N LYS A 301 -10.73 -24.46 -25.57
CA LYS A 301 -10.42 -25.41 -24.51
C LYS A 301 -10.60 -24.73 -23.16
N ARG A 302 -11.52 -25.21 -22.33
CA ARG A 302 -11.60 -24.82 -20.93
C ARG A 302 -10.37 -25.34 -20.20
N LEU A 303 -9.64 -24.46 -19.52
CA LEU A 303 -8.50 -24.84 -18.71
C LEU A 303 -8.95 -25.33 -17.32
N PRO A 304 -8.23 -26.29 -16.72
CA PRO A 304 -8.52 -26.72 -15.35
C PRO A 304 -8.20 -25.61 -14.34
N GLY A 305 -8.93 -25.59 -13.24
CA GLY A 305 -8.78 -24.58 -12.20
C GLY A 305 -9.56 -23.28 -12.45
N ILE A 306 -9.39 -22.34 -11.55
CA ILE A 306 -10.10 -21.04 -11.54
C ILE A 306 -9.11 -19.97 -11.12
N VAL A 307 -9.07 -18.85 -11.82
CA VAL A 307 -8.29 -17.69 -11.43
C VAL A 307 -9.06 -16.87 -10.40
N ARG A 308 -8.49 -16.74 -9.20
CA ARG A 308 -9.08 -15.96 -8.10
C ARG A 308 -8.35 -14.63 -7.91
N HIS A 309 -9.18 -13.58 -7.77
CA HIS A 309 -8.69 -12.24 -7.44
C HIS A 309 -9.67 -11.56 -6.47
N VAL A 310 -9.14 -10.79 -5.52
CA VAL A 310 -9.97 -10.03 -4.59
C VAL A 310 -9.79 -8.55 -4.89
N PHE A 311 -10.88 -7.94 -5.35
CA PHE A 311 -10.96 -6.49 -5.46
C PHE A 311 -11.37 -5.88 -4.11
N THR A 312 -11.21 -4.58 -3.97
CA THR A 312 -11.59 -3.87 -2.74
C THR A 312 -13.04 -4.08 -2.33
N HIS A 313 -13.94 -4.30 -3.31
CA HIS A 313 -15.39 -4.36 -3.10
C HIS A 313 -16.00 -5.75 -3.26
N PHE A 314 -15.32 -6.67 -3.94
CA PHE A 314 -15.83 -8.03 -4.17
C PHE A 314 -14.70 -8.99 -4.54
N PRO A 315 -14.83 -10.27 -4.22
CA PRO A 315 -14.00 -11.34 -4.77
C PRO A 315 -14.47 -11.69 -6.20
N LEU A 316 -13.50 -12.10 -7.06
CA LEU A 316 -13.71 -12.49 -8.45
C LEU A 316 -13.15 -13.90 -8.69
N GLU A 317 -13.92 -14.72 -9.38
CA GLU A 317 -13.52 -16.02 -9.92
C GLU A 317 -13.69 -16.02 -11.43
N LEU A 318 -12.61 -16.32 -12.18
CA LEU A 318 -12.63 -16.42 -13.63
C LEU A 318 -12.34 -17.85 -14.09
N THR A 319 -13.25 -18.43 -14.86
CA THR A 319 -12.97 -19.63 -15.65
C THR A 319 -12.20 -19.20 -16.90
N VAL A 320 -11.06 -19.85 -17.17
CA VAL A 320 -10.20 -19.49 -18.30
C VAL A 320 -10.43 -20.43 -19.45
N PHE A 321 -10.67 -19.87 -20.62
CA PHE A 321 -10.74 -20.56 -21.90
C PHE A 321 -9.55 -20.16 -22.77
N MET A 322 -8.96 -21.13 -23.46
CA MET A 322 -7.85 -20.88 -24.36
C MET A 322 -8.16 -21.41 -25.75
N ALA A 323 -7.82 -20.61 -26.76
CA ALA A 323 -7.84 -21.03 -28.16
C ALA A 323 -6.51 -20.68 -28.86
N ARG A 324 -6.17 -21.46 -29.89
CA ARG A 324 -5.12 -21.14 -30.85
C ARG A 324 -5.76 -20.88 -32.19
N VAL A 325 -5.34 -19.81 -32.85
CA VAL A 325 -5.83 -19.38 -34.16
C VAL A 325 -4.71 -19.34 -35.16
N GLY A 326 -5.05 -19.36 -36.46
CA GLY A 326 -4.07 -19.31 -37.56
C GLY A 326 -3.26 -18.02 -37.54
N ALA A 327 -2.11 -18.04 -38.24
CA ALA A 327 -1.20 -16.89 -38.35
C ALA A 327 -1.89 -15.68 -39.01
N GLU A 328 -2.78 -15.92 -39.96
CA GLU A 328 -3.52 -14.87 -40.71
C GLU A 328 -4.78 -14.38 -40.02
N THR A 329 -5.05 -14.85 -38.81
CA THR A 329 -6.27 -14.43 -38.09
C THR A 329 -6.18 -12.95 -37.70
N MET A 330 -7.14 -12.18 -38.21
CA MET A 330 -7.29 -10.76 -37.87
C MET A 330 -7.91 -10.60 -36.47
N ALA A 331 -7.52 -9.54 -35.76
CA ALA A 331 -8.15 -9.21 -34.49
C ALA A 331 -9.57 -8.66 -34.73
N PRO A 332 -10.55 -9.03 -33.91
CA PRO A 332 -11.88 -8.42 -33.94
C PRO A 332 -11.81 -6.90 -33.71
N GLU A 333 -12.85 -6.20 -34.11
CA GLU A 333 -12.96 -4.75 -33.90
C GLU A 333 -12.73 -4.37 -32.42
N GLY A 334 -11.97 -3.33 -32.18
CA GLY A 334 -11.62 -2.87 -30.81
C GLY A 334 -10.62 -3.76 -30.07
N MET A 335 -10.07 -4.78 -30.72
CA MET A 335 -9.06 -5.69 -30.16
C MET A 335 -7.76 -5.66 -30.97
N ARG A 336 -6.68 -6.18 -30.37
CA ARG A 336 -5.37 -6.28 -31.02
C ARG A 336 -4.62 -7.53 -30.60
N PHE A 337 -3.79 -8.04 -31.47
CA PHE A 337 -2.80 -9.07 -31.13
C PHE A 337 -1.53 -8.39 -30.65
N THR A 338 -1.12 -8.67 -29.40
CA THR A 338 0.11 -8.14 -28.79
C THR A 338 1.16 -9.23 -28.73
N LEU A 339 2.34 -8.95 -29.26
CA LEU A 339 3.48 -9.87 -29.25
C LEU A 339 3.97 -10.13 -27.82
N PRO A 340 4.51 -11.32 -27.51
CA PRO A 340 5.07 -11.62 -26.19
C PRO A 340 6.12 -10.61 -25.71
N ALA A 341 6.96 -10.10 -26.60
CA ALA A 341 7.98 -9.10 -26.29
C ALA A 341 7.39 -7.75 -25.85
N ALA A 342 6.21 -7.37 -26.38
CA ALA A 342 5.52 -6.12 -26.06
C ALA A 342 4.54 -6.27 -24.87
N MET A 343 4.33 -7.50 -24.37
CA MET A 343 3.38 -7.76 -23.31
C MET A 343 3.73 -7.04 -21.98
N GLY A 344 5.01 -6.78 -21.75
CA GLY A 344 5.51 -6.03 -20.59
C GLY A 344 5.06 -4.57 -20.56
N ASP A 345 4.83 -3.98 -21.73
CA ASP A 345 4.43 -2.57 -21.88
C ASP A 345 2.90 -2.39 -21.81
N GLU A 346 2.14 -3.49 -21.90
CA GLU A 346 0.70 -3.45 -21.81
C GLU A 346 0.23 -3.11 -20.37
N PRO A 347 -0.75 -2.22 -20.23
CA PRO A 347 -1.30 -1.83 -18.92
C PRO A 347 -2.21 -2.93 -18.35
N LEU A 348 -1.66 -4.11 -18.09
CA LEU A 348 -2.39 -5.28 -17.60
C LEU A 348 -2.61 -5.20 -16.08
N PRO A 349 -3.86 -5.27 -15.58
CA PRO A 349 -4.15 -5.37 -14.15
C PRO A 349 -3.72 -6.72 -13.58
N GLY A 350 -3.49 -6.76 -12.26
CA GLY A 350 -3.05 -7.98 -11.57
C GLY A 350 -3.97 -9.20 -11.78
N ALA A 351 -5.27 -9.00 -11.91
CA ALA A 351 -6.22 -10.06 -12.24
C ALA A 351 -5.91 -10.67 -13.62
N MET A 352 -5.65 -9.83 -14.63
CA MET A 352 -5.40 -10.25 -16.00
C MET A 352 -4.01 -10.86 -16.17
N LYS A 353 -3.00 -10.37 -15.43
CA LYS A 353 -1.70 -11.03 -15.35
C LYS A 353 -1.82 -12.46 -14.85
N LYS A 354 -2.68 -12.70 -13.82
CA LYS A 354 -2.98 -14.06 -13.35
C LYS A 354 -3.68 -14.93 -14.40
N VAL A 355 -4.61 -14.35 -15.17
CA VAL A 355 -5.29 -15.06 -16.28
C VAL A 355 -4.30 -15.50 -17.32
N LEU A 356 -3.42 -14.58 -17.76
CA LEU A 356 -2.38 -14.90 -18.77
C LEU A 356 -1.38 -15.94 -18.24
N ALA A 357 -0.90 -15.78 -17.00
CA ALA A 357 -0.03 -16.77 -16.38
C ALA A 357 -0.71 -18.14 -16.33
N HIS A 358 -1.95 -18.23 -15.87
CA HIS A 358 -2.72 -19.47 -15.82
C HIS A 358 -2.88 -20.14 -17.20
N ALA A 359 -3.07 -19.35 -18.25
CA ALA A 359 -3.26 -19.89 -19.61
C ALA A 359 -1.94 -20.28 -20.28
N LEU A 360 -0.87 -19.52 -20.09
CA LEU A 360 0.39 -19.68 -20.81
C LEU A 360 1.38 -20.61 -20.09
N GLU A 361 1.37 -20.64 -18.75
CA GLU A 361 2.23 -21.51 -17.92
C GLU A 361 1.77 -22.97 -17.90
N GLN A 362 0.49 -23.25 -18.10
CA GLN A 362 0.02 -24.64 -18.25
C GLN A 362 0.62 -25.39 -19.46
N LYS A 363 1.35 -24.69 -20.34
CA LYS A 363 2.19 -25.33 -21.37
C LYS A 363 3.50 -25.89 -20.82
N LEU A 364 3.95 -25.46 -19.65
CA LEU A 364 5.21 -25.85 -19.01
C LEU A 364 5.01 -26.87 -17.89
N ALA A 365 3.78 -27.28 -17.61
CA ALA A 365 3.53 -28.36 -16.66
C ALA A 365 4.06 -29.66 -17.26
N VAL A 366 5.29 -29.97 -16.97
CA VAL A 366 5.85 -31.31 -16.90
C VAL A 366 4.86 -32.15 -16.08
N PRO A 367 4.49 -33.38 -16.49
CA PRO A 367 3.63 -34.24 -15.71
C PRO A 367 4.16 -34.28 -14.28
N ALA A 368 3.26 -34.13 -13.32
CA ALA A 368 3.61 -34.19 -11.90
C ALA A 368 4.53 -35.42 -11.66
N PRO A 369 5.63 -35.27 -10.92
CA PRO A 369 6.44 -36.43 -10.55
C PRO A 369 5.50 -37.48 -9.93
N PRO A 370 5.73 -38.78 -10.19
CA PRO A 370 4.91 -39.84 -9.60
C PRO A 370 4.86 -39.62 -8.09
N ALA A 371 3.69 -39.84 -7.52
CA ALA A 371 3.50 -39.75 -6.08
C ALA A 371 4.63 -40.48 -5.36
N PRO A 372 5.20 -39.89 -4.29
CA PRO A 372 6.21 -40.58 -3.50
C PRO A 372 5.65 -41.94 -3.10
N PRO A 373 6.47 -42.98 -3.08
CA PRO A 373 6.05 -44.29 -2.61
C PRO A 373 5.44 -44.12 -1.21
N PRO A 374 4.43 -44.94 -0.82
CA PRO A 374 3.86 -44.86 0.49
C PRO A 374 5.01 -45.00 1.54
N GLU A 375 5.00 -44.11 2.50
CA GLU A 375 5.96 -44.19 3.61
C GLU A 375 5.93 -45.61 4.20
N PRO A 376 7.11 -46.23 4.45
CA PRO A 376 7.12 -47.51 5.11
C PRO A 376 6.44 -47.36 6.46
N ASP A 377 5.53 -48.30 6.73
CA ASP A 377 4.82 -48.42 8.00
C ASP A 377 5.85 -48.32 9.15
N LEU A 378 5.85 -47.19 9.83
CA LEU A 378 6.67 -47.02 11.03
C LEU A 378 6.14 -48.00 12.08
N ALA A 379 6.77 -49.16 12.11
CA ALA A 379 6.59 -50.15 13.15
C ALA A 379 6.62 -49.46 14.53
N THR A 380 5.62 -49.74 15.31
CA THR A 380 5.46 -49.31 16.71
C THR A 380 6.81 -49.36 17.46
N PRO A 381 7.23 -48.28 18.11
CA PRO A 381 8.49 -48.31 18.87
C PRO A 381 8.43 -49.37 19.98
N PRO A 382 9.53 -50.06 20.23
CA PRO A 382 9.60 -51.04 21.32
C PRO A 382 9.31 -50.37 22.67
N PRO A 383 8.75 -51.09 23.64
CA PRO A 383 8.44 -50.55 24.97
C PRO A 383 9.70 -50.03 25.67
N PRO A 384 9.61 -48.99 26.50
CA PRO A 384 10.75 -48.37 27.15
C PRO A 384 11.42 -49.36 28.13
N GLU A 385 12.74 -49.42 28.07
CA GLU A 385 13.56 -50.21 29.03
C GLU A 385 13.36 -49.68 30.46
N PRO A 386 13.39 -50.58 31.47
CA PRO A 386 13.24 -50.18 32.86
C PRO A 386 14.44 -49.33 33.32
N PRO A 387 14.24 -48.38 34.24
CA PRO A 387 15.28 -47.43 34.64
C PRO A 387 16.45 -48.12 35.36
N THR A 388 17.64 -47.97 34.79
CA THR A 388 18.90 -48.41 35.45
C THR A 388 19.16 -47.52 36.67
N ARG A 389 19.47 -48.19 37.82
CA ARG A 389 19.79 -47.50 39.07
C ARG A 389 20.95 -46.53 38.89
N ARG A 390 20.71 -45.30 39.26
CA ARG A 390 21.74 -44.21 39.31
C ARG A 390 22.77 -44.59 40.41
N ALA A 391 24.03 -44.53 40.02
CA ALA A 391 25.16 -44.53 40.95
C ALA A 391 25.24 -43.21 41.75
N PRO A 392 25.69 -43.20 42.99
CA PRO A 392 25.72 -41.97 43.79
C PRO A 392 26.83 -40.99 43.32
N LEU A 393 26.47 -39.73 43.30
CA LEU A 393 27.37 -38.63 42.98
C LEU A 393 28.45 -38.43 44.04
N PRO A 394 29.68 -38.07 43.65
CA PRO A 394 30.76 -37.74 44.60
C PRO A 394 30.52 -36.38 45.27
N LYS A 395 30.81 -36.31 46.56
CA LYS A 395 30.71 -35.12 47.42
C LYS A 395 31.68 -34.04 46.94
N VAL A 396 31.15 -32.86 46.61
CA VAL A 396 31.93 -31.64 46.33
C VAL A 396 32.41 -31.05 47.66
N LEU A 397 33.72 -30.99 47.85
CA LEU A 397 34.39 -30.29 48.96
C LEU A 397 34.34 -28.76 48.72
N SER A 398 33.69 -28.06 49.66
CA SER A 398 33.67 -26.61 49.75
C SER A 398 35.05 -26.06 50.04
N ARG A 399 35.62 -25.22 49.18
CA ARG A 399 36.75 -24.35 49.53
C ARG A 399 36.22 -22.93 49.76
N ARG A 400 36.50 -22.42 50.94
CA ARG A 400 36.32 -21.05 51.39
C ARG A 400 37.27 -20.11 50.65
N PRO A 401 36.91 -18.83 50.42
CA PRO A 401 37.78 -17.87 49.82
C PRO A 401 38.73 -17.25 50.84
N SER A 402 39.99 -17.08 50.45
CA SER A 402 41.01 -16.33 51.18
C SER A 402 41.04 -14.88 50.70
N SER A 403 41.13 -14.01 51.69
CA SER A 403 41.16 -12.56 51.71
C SER A 403 42.38 -11.93 51.09
N ALA A 404 42.13 -10.79 50.46
CA ALA A 404 42.78 -9.45 50.63
C ALA A 404 44.26 -9.25 50.28
N ALA A 405 44.60 -8.34 49.46
CA ALA A 405 44.98 -6.94 49.61
C ALA A 405 46.12 -6.56 48.63
N PRO A 406 46.66 -5.33 48.59
CA PRO A 406 46.10 -4.25 47.75
C PRO A 406 47.18 -3.62 46.81
N LEU A 407 46.69 -2.76 45.96
CA LEU A 407 47.29 -1.53 45.38
C LEU A 407 48.82 -1.38 45.23
N ARG A 408 49.30 -1.01 44.03
CA ARG A 408 50.08 0.24 43.85
C ARG A 408 49.99 0.80 42.41
N LYS A 409 49.90 2.13 42.42
CA LYS A 409 49.96 3.10 41.28
C LYS A 409 51.29 2.96 40.49
N LYS A 410 51.15 3.13 39.19
CA LYS A 410 51.83 4.24 38.47
C LYS A 410 51.04 4.53 37.21
#